data_9cec16d79372e379868448d1ff5391e6
#
_entry.id   9cec16d79372e379868448d1ff5391e6
#
_cell.length_a   1.000
_cell.length_b   1.000
_cell.length_c   1.000
_cell.angle_alpha   90.00
_cell.angle_beta   90.00
_cell.angle_gamma   90.00
#
_symmetry.space_group_name_H-M   'P 1'
#
loop_
_entity.id
_entity.type
_entity.pdbx_description
1 polymer ?
#
loop_
_entity_poly.entity_id
_entity_poly.type
_entity_poly.pdbx_seq_one_letter_code
_entity_poly.pdbx_strand_id
1 'polypeptide(L)'
;MTALLLCIAIVCNAQTATNARKVLDKTAAIVGSKNGATADFKISNKKLGTTSGTLSIKGNKFYAHTSKAIMWYNGKTQWSYLTSTNEVNISTPNPAQQMAMNPYTFINLYKSGYNLALKTVGADYQVHMKAQNAKQSIAEVYILINRSTYKPKQVKMKRGGEWTTITVSNFKNQKLADRIFTFQSKDFPTAEVVDLR
;
A
#
# COMPACT_ATOMS: atom_id res chain seq x y z
N MET A 1 -13.03 -36.31 -28.93
CA MET A 1 -13.66 -35.77 -27.70
C MET A 1 -12.71 -35.02 -26.78
N THR A 2 -11.61 -34.43 -27.25
CA THR A 2 -10.56 -33.76 -26.40
C THR A 2 -10.59 -32.22 -26.42
N ALA A 3 -11.38 -31.59 -27.28
CA ALA A 3 -11.42 -30.12 -27.40
C ALA A 3 -12.32 -29.42 -26.37
N LEU A 4 -13.26 -30.14 -25.71
CA LEU A 4 -14.24 -29.53 -24.80
C LEU A 4 -13.68 -29.24 -23.38
N LEU A 5 -12.65 -29.96 -22.96
CA LEU A 5 -12.04 -29.79 -21.61
C LEU A 5 -11.13 -28.54 -21.50
N LEU A 6 -10.56 -28.09 -22.63
CA LEU A 6 -9.66 -26.91 -22.62
C LEU A 6 -10.42 -25.58 -22.42
N CYS A 7 -11.66 -25.48 -22.89
CA CYS A 7 -12.48 -24.28 -22.75
C CYS A 7 -12.93 -24.01 -21.31
N ILE A 8 -13.14 -25.05 -20.50
CA ILE A 8 -13.63 -24.90 -19.10
C ILE A 8 -12.55 -24.28 -18.21
N ALA A 9 -11.28 -24.63 -18.40
CA ALA A 9 -10.18 -24.10 -17.61
C ALA A 9 -9.93 -22.60 -17.87
N ILE A 10 -10.11 -22.14 -19.10
CA ILE A 10 -9.93 -20.71 -19.48
C ILE A 10 -11.03 -19.84 -18.86
N VAL A 11 -12.27 -20.29 -18.90
CA VAL A 11 -13.42 -19.56 -18.33
C VAL A 11 -13.29 -19.44 -16.80
N CYS A 12 -12.82 -20.48 -16.12
CA CYS A 12 -12.65 -20.46 -14.67
C CYS A 12 -11.59 -19.43 -14.23
N ASN A 13 -10.47 -19.31 -14.95
CA ASN A 13 -9.43 -18.32 -14.66
C ASN A 13 -9.89 -16.88 -14.92
N ALA A 14 -10.62 -16.63 -15.99
CA ALA A 14 -11.15 -15.32 -16.33
C ALA A 14 -12.16 -14.83 -15.26
N GLN A 15 -13.05 -15.71 -14.79
CA GLN A 15 -14.01 -15.41 -13.74
C GLN A 15 -13.30 -15.08 -12.41
N THR A 16 -12.25 -15.83 -12.07
CA THR A 16 -11.45 -15.61 -10.87
C THR A 16 -10.75 -14.25 -10.90
N ALA A 17 -10.16 -13.88 -12.04
CA ALA A 17 -9.50 -12.58 -12.23
C ALA A 17 -10.50 -11.41 -12.13
N THR A 18 -11.69 -11.55 -12.73
CA THR A 18 -12.77 -10.55 -12.66
C THR A 18 -13.24 -10.36 -11.22
N ASN A 19 -13.43 -11.44 -10.47
CA ASN A 19 -13.84 -11.37 -9.07
C ASN A 19 -12.73 -10.76 -8.18
N ALA A 20 -11.45 -11.10 -8.43
CA ALA A 20 -10.32 -10.47 -7.76
C ALA A 20 -10.32 -8.95 -7.96
N ARG A 21 -10.54 -8.49 -9.19
CA ARG A 21 -10.63 -7.06 -9.51
C ARG A 21 -11.75 -6.37 -8.75
N LYS A 22 -12.96 -6.95 -8.71
CA LYS A 22 -14.10 -6.41 -7.94
C LYS A 22 -13.80 -6.27 -6.44
N VAL A 23 -13.09 -7.26 -5.86
CA VAL A 23 -12.67 -7.20 -4.45
C VAL A 23 -11.66 -6.08 -4.23
N LEU A 24 -10.67 -5.94 -5.11
CA LEU A 24 -9.67 -4.88 -5.04
C LEU A 24 -10.26 -3.49 -5.26
N ASP A 25 -11.22 -3.32 -6.18
CA ASP A 25 -11.95 -2.06 -6.40
C ASP A 25 -12.66 -1.59 -5.12
N LYS A 26 -13.38 -2.52 -4.45
CA LYS A 26 -14.03 -2.21 -3.16
C LYS A 26 -13.03 -1.85 -2.07
N THR A 27 -11.92 -2.59 -1.98
CA THR A 27 -10.84 -2.30 -1.02
C THR A 27 -10.22 -0.94 -1.29
N ALA A 28 -9.93 -0.64 -2.56
CA ALA A 28 -9.37 0.65 -2.99
C ALA A 28 -10.30 1.82 -2.64
N ALA A 29 -11.61 1.67 -2.83
CA ALA A 29 -12.61 2.68 -2.46
C ALA A 29 -12.64 2.95 -0.94
N ILE A 30 -12.47 1.91 -0.12
CA ILE A 30 -12.45 2.03 1.35
C ILE A 30 -11.17 2.71 1.82
N VAL A 31 -10.00 2.27 1.33
CA VAL A 31 -8.71 2.82 1.73
C VAL A 31 -8.52 4.24 1.18
N GLY A 32 -8.91 4.48 -0.08
CA GLY A 32 -8.82 5.79 -0.74
C GLY A 32 -9.99 6.73 -0.45
N SER A 33 -10.70 6.53 0.66
CA SER A 33 -11.84 7.38 1.05
C SER A 33 -11.48 8.87 0.99
N LYS A 34 -12.34 9.68 0.35
CA LYS A 34 -12.18 11.14 0.28
C LYS A 34 -12.19 11.81 1.65
N ASN A 35 -12.82 11.20 2.65
CA ASN A 35 -12.81 11.69 4.03
C ASN A 35 -11.50 11.35 4.73
N GLY A 36 -10.89 10.25 4.36
CA GLY A 36 -9.65 9.72 4.91
C GLY A 36 -9.84 8.41 5.67
N ALA A 37 -8.73 7.79 5.99
CA ALA A 37 -8.63 6.57 6.79
C ALA A 37 -7.37 6.59 7.62
N THR A 38 -7.40 5.89 8.76
CA THR A 38 -6.23 5.64 9.62
C THR A 38 -6.09 4.16 9.88
N ALA A 39 -4.88 3.71 10.13
CA ALA A 39 -4.57 2.35 10.52
C ALA A 39 -3.25 2.29 11.27
N ASP A 40 -3.06 1.24 12.06
CA ASP A 40 -1.75 0.83 12.51
C ASP A 40 -1.16 -0.14 11.51
N PHE A 41 0.17 -0.12 11.36
CA PHE A 41 0.87 -1.06 10.52
C PHE A 41 2.08 -1.68 11.22
N LYS A 42 2.43 -2.89 10.79
CA LYS A 42 3.68 -3.56 11.13
C LYS A 42 4.30 -4.09 9.84
N ILE A 43 5.50 -3.60 9.51
CA ILE A 43 6.27 -4.04 8.36
C ILE A 43 7.35 -4.99 8.85
N SER A 44 7.46 -6.17 8.23
CA SER A 44 8.52 -7.15 8.50
C SER A 44 9.20 -7.55 7.21
N ASN A 45 10.53 -7.46 7.21
CA ASN A 45 11.39 -7.86 6.11
C ASN A 45 12.64 -8.56 6.69
N LYS A 46 13.12 -9.62 6.05
CA LYS A 46 14.26 -10.41 6.57
C LYS A 46 15.53 -9.58 6.75
N LYS A 47 15.80 -8.62 5.83
CA LYS A 47 17.01 -7.78 5.88
C LYS A 47 16.84 -6.55 6.76
N LEU A 48 15.66 -5.92 6.72
CA LEU A 48 15.40 -4.63 7.39
C LEU A 48 14.81 -4.79 8.80
N GLY A 49 14.50 -6.03 9.21
CA GLY A 49 13.88 -6.29 10.48
C GLY A 49 12.38 -5.94 10.51
N THR A 50 11.92 -5.47 11.66
CA THR A 50 10.51 -5.14 11.90
C THR A 50 10.39 -3.68 12.32
N THR A 51 9.41 -2.98 11.72
CA THR A 51 9.03 -1.61 12.08
C THR A 51 7.52 -1.54 12.21
N SER A 52 7.03 -0.81 13.21
CA SER A 52 5.60 -0.57 13.43
C SER A 52 5.33 0.94 13.49
N GLY A 53 4.11 1.33 13.17
CA GLY A 53 3.71 2.72 13.21
C GLY A 53 2.24 2.93 12.90
N THR A 54 1.87 4.19 12.72
CA THR A 54 0.54 4.62 12.33
C THR A 54 0.55 5.23 10.93
N LEU A 55 -0.55 5.09 10.22
CA LEU A 55 -0.72 5.60 8.87
C LEU A 55 -2.06 6.33 8.78
N SER A 56 -2.04 7.53 8.20
CA SER A 56 -3.23 8.27 7.80
C SER A 56 -3.19 8.47 6.28
N ILE A 57 -4.30 8.25 5.61
CA ILE A 57 -4.42 8.41 4.15
C ILE A 57 -5.67 9.22 3.83
N LYS A 58 -5.59 10.11 2.82
CA LYS A 58 -6.72 10.84 2.26
C LYS A 58 -6.49 11.11 0.77
N GLY A 59 -7.21 10.40 -0.10
CA GLY A 59 -6.94 10.42 -1.53
C GLY A 59 -5.50 9.95 -1.82
N ASN A 60 -4.68 10.80 -2.43
CA ASN A 60 -3.27 10.52 -2.71
C ASN A 60 -2.31 11.02 -1.61
N LYS A 61 -2.82 11.65 -0.55
CA LYS A 61 -2.02 12.18 0.57
C LYS A 61 -1.81 11.09 1.61
N PHE A 62 -0.67 11.12 2.30
CA PHE A 62 -0.42 10.26 3.46
C PHE A 62 0.43 10.93 4.53
N TYR A 63 0.24 10.46 5.74
CA TYR A 63 1.07 10.72 6.92
C TYR A 63 1.40 9.38 7.56
N ALA A 64 2.67 9.08 7.73
CA ALA A 64 3.14 7.86 8.40
C ALA A 64 4.08 8.23 9.54
N HIS A 65 3.89 7.59 10.68
CA HIS A 65 4.71 7.81 11.88
C HIS A 65 5.20 6.47 12.43
N THR A 66 6.49 6.39 12.65
CA THR A 66 7.19 5.30 13.35
C THR A 66 8.09 5.88 14.43
N SER A 67 8.67 5.04 15.28
CA SER A 67 9.67 5.50 16.27
C SER A 67 10.95 6.07 15.64
N LYS A 68 11.24 5.77 14.36
CA LYS A 68 12.47 6.17 13.67
C LYS A 68 12.29 7.30 12.66
N ALA A 69 11.08 7.48 12.14
CA ALA A 69 10.83 8.45 11.09
C ALA A 69 9.37 8.87 11.07
N ILE A 70 9.14 10.10 10.62
CA ILE A 70 7.82 10.62 10.28
C ILE A 70 7.85 11.06 8.83
N MET A 71 6.79 10.72 8.08
CA MET A 71 6.67 11.08 6.67
C MET A 71 5.35 11.77 6.43
N TRP A 72 5.38 12.88 5.71
CA TRP A 72 4.21 13.60 5.20
C TRP A 72 4.27 13.64 3.68
N TYR A 73 3.13 13.51 3.04
CA TYR A 73 2.97 13.72 1.60
C TYR A 73 1.63 14.38 1.32
N ASN A 74 1.66 15.59 0.76
CA ASN A 74 0.45 16.38 0.51
C ASN A 74 -0.14 16.20 -0.90
N GLY A 75 0.38 15.22 -1.66
CA GLY A 75 0.01 14.99 -3.06
C GLY A 75 1.01 15.54 -4.07
N LYS A 76 1.99 16.35 -3.63
CA LYS A 76 3.05 16.94 -4.46
C LYS A 76 4.40 16.86 -3.75
N THR A 77 4.50 17.44 -2.57
CA THR A 77 5.72 17.53 -1.78
C THR A 77 5.71 16.46 -0.69
N GLN A 78 6.85 15.85 -0.46
CA GLN A 78 7.12 14.94 0.62
C GLN A 78 8.10 15.56 1.60
N TRP A 79 7.84 15.35 2.88
CA TRP A 79 8.75 15.65 3.99
C TRP A 79 9.05 14.34 4.72
N SER A 80 10.31 14.12 5.06
CA SER A 80 10.76 12.94 5.81
C SER A 80 11.62 13.40 6.97
N TYR A 81 11.10 13.30 8.18
CA TYR A 81 11.85 13.55 9.41
C TYR A 81 12.48 12.25 9.90
N LEU A 82 13.78 12.28 10.17
CA LEU A 82 14.54 11.19 10.76
C LEU A 82 14.90 11.54 12.21
N THR A 83 14.46 10.71 13.16
CA THR A 83 14.70 10.95 14.59
C THR A 83 16.18 10.83 14.96
N SER A 84 16.97 10.01 14.23
CA SER A 84 18.39 9.78 14.52
C SER A 84 19.28 10.95 14.17
N THR A 85 18.93 11.75 13.16
CA THR A 85 19.70 12.90 12.70
C THR A 85 19.05 14.24 13.06
N ASN A 86 17.82 14.22 13.55
CA ASN A 86 16.99 15.41 13.77
C ASN A 86 16.88 16.28 12.51
N GLU A 87 16.69 15.63 11.34
CA GLU A 87 16.72 16.26 10.03
C GLU A 87 15.39 16.04 9.29
N VAL A 88 14.90 17.06 8.60
CA VAL A 88 13.75 17.03 7.72
C VAL A 88 14.19 17.20 6.27
N ASN A 89 14.06 16.17 5.46
CA ASN A 89 14.31 16.24 4.03
C ASN A 89 13.03 16.57 3.28
N ILE A 90 13.07 17.58 2.40
CA ILE A 90 11.98 17.98 1.51
C ILE A 90 12.28 17.49 0.09
N SER A 91 11.34 16.83 -0.55
CA SER A 91 11.49 16.33 -1.92
C SER A 91 10.20 16.39 -2.71
N THR A 92 10.32 16.32 -4.03
CA THR A 92 9.19 16.09 -4.95
C THR A 92 9.38 14.70 -5.57
N PRO A 93 8.77 13.64 -5.00
CA PRO A 93 9.02 12.28 -5.44
C PRO A 93 8.47 12.06 -6.85
N ASN A 94 9.26 11.44 -7.71
CA ASN A 94 8.81 10.97 -9.01
C ASN A 94 7.84 9.77 -8.89
N PRO A 95 7.14 9.35 -9.97
CA PRO A 95 6.17 8.24 -9.89
C PRO A 95 6.74 6.92 -9.36
N ALA A 96 8.01 6.61 -9.66
CA ALA A 96 8.64 5.38 -9.17
C ALA A 96 8.94 5.46 -7.66
N GLN A 97 9.38 6.62 -7.17
CA GLN A 97 9.57 6.89 -5.74
C GLN A 97 8.23 6.87 -4.99
N GLN A 98 7.18 7.51 -5.55
CA GLN A 98 5.84 7.46 -4.98
C GLN A 98 5.33 6.02 -4.86
N MET A 99 5.54 5.19 -5.89
CA MET A 99 5.17 3.78 -5.87
C MET A 99 5.92 2.98 -4.78
N ALA A 100 7.17 3.37 -4.48
CA ALA A 100 7.98 2.70 -3.46
C ALA A 100 7.57 3.05 -2.04
N MET A 101 7.07 4.26 -1.81
CA MET A 101 6.91 4.87 -0.48
C MET A 101 5.46 5.06 -0.06
N ASN A 102 4.54 5.23 -1.01
CA ASN A 102 3.14 5.43 -0.71
C ASN A 102 2.41 4.09 -0.56
N PRO A 103 1.96 3.73 0.65
CA PRO A 103 1.24 2.47 0.86
C PRO A 103 -0.07 2.39 0.06
N TYR A 104 -0.62 3.51 -0.38
CA TYR A 104 -1.81 3.56 -1.22
C TYR A 104 -1.55 3.10 -2.67
N THR A 105 -0.32 3.23 -3.17
CA THR A 105 -0.01 2.82 -4.55
C THR A 105 -0.12 1.31 -4.76
N PHE A 106 0.12 0.50 -3.71
CA PHE A 106 -0.07 -0.96 -3.80
C PHE A 106 -1.50 -1.35 -4.14
N ILE A 107 -2.48 -0.56 -3.68
CA ILE A 107 -3.90 -0.81 -3.95
C ILE A 107 -4.27 -0.53 -5.40
N ASN A 108 -3.43 0.20 -6.14
CA ASN A 108 -3.66 0.51 -7.55
C ASN A 108 -2.83 -0.35 -8.52
N LEU A 109 -1.87 -1.15 -8.04
CA LEU A 109 -1.02 -2.01 -8.88
C LEU A 109 -1.82 -3.00 -9.73
N TYR A 110 -2.97 -3.47 -9.23
CA TYR A 110 -3.80 -4.47 -9.93
C TYR A 110 -4.43 -3.95 -11.23
N LYS A 111 -4.42 -2.64 -11.47
CA LYS A 111 -5.07 -2.03 -12.64
C LYS A 111 -4.40 -2.44 -13.94
N SER A 112 -3.08 -2.68 -13.94
CA SER A 112 -2.33 -3.09 -15.12
C SER A 112 -1.07 -3.86 -14.76
N GLY A 113 -0.62 -4.74 -15.67
CA GLY A 113 0.66 -5.44 -15.58
C GLY A 113 0.70 -6.64 -14.62
N TYR A 114 -0.46 -7.08 -14.11
CA TYR A 114 -0.55 -8.24 -13.21
C TYR A 114 -1.68 -9.20 -13.62
N ASN A 115 -1.39 -10.49 -13.53
CA ASN A 115 -2.39 -11.53 -13.52
C ASN A 115 -2.97 -11.65 -12.12
N LEU A 116 -4.29 -11.74 -12.02
CA LEU A 116 -5.03 -11.75 -10.78
C LEU A 116 -5.66 -13.11 -10.52
N ALA A 117 -5.60 -13.58 -9.28
CA ALA A 117 -6.34 -14.73 -8.80
C ALA A 117 -6.97 -14.42 -7.44
N LEU A 118 -8.11 -15.04 -7.16
CA LEU A 118 -8.85 -14.89 -5.90
C LEU A 118 -9.10 -16.25 -5.29
N LYS A 119 -8.87 -16.38 -4.00
CA LYS A 119 -9.37 -17.50 -3.21
C LYS A 119 -9.97 -17.02 -1.89
N THR A 120 -10.83 -17.83 -1.31
CA THR A 120 -11.36 -17.63 0.04
C THR A 120 -10.50 -18.38 1.04
N VAL A 121 -10.13 -17.71 2.14
CA VAL A 121 -9.33 -18.27 3.24
C VAL A 121 -10.04 -17.91 4.54
N GLY A 122 -10.83 -18.83 5.07
CA GLY A 122 -11.68 -18.58 6.24
C GLY A 122 -12.64 -17.41 6.02
N ALA A 123 -12.59 -16.41 6.90
CA ALA A 123 -13.39 -15.19 6.82
C ALA A 123 -12.83 -14.13 5.88
N ASP A 124 -11.77 -14.43 5.12
CA ASP A 124 -11.06 -13.46 4.30
C ASP A 124 -11.01 -13.87 2.82
N TYR A 125 -10.86 -12.86 1.94
CA TYR A 125 -10.36 -13.04 0.59
C TYR A 125 -8.85 -12.96 0.59
N GLN A 126 -8.19 -13.85 -0.15
CA GLN A 126 -6.80 -13.70 -0.53
C GLN A 126 -6.72 -13.43 -2.03
N VAL A 127 -6.31 -12.21 -2.38
CA VAL A 127 -5.99 -11.86 -3.76
C VAL A 127 -4.51 -12.11 -3.99
N HIS A 128 -4.19 -12.83 -5.06
CA HIS A 128 -2.83 -13.04 -5.56
C HIS A 128 -2.66 -12.23 -6.85
N MET A 129 -1.58 -11.48 -6.92
CA MET A 129 -1.17 -10.69 -8.09
C MET A 129 0.22 -11.15 -8.50
N LYS A 130 0.38 -11.61 -9.73
CA LYS A 130 1.66 -12.02 -10.32
C LYS A 130 1.99 -11.12 -11.50
N ALA A 131 3.19 -10.54 -11.49
CA ALA A 131 3.66 -9.68 -12.57
C ALA A 131 3.61 -10.42 -13.92
N GLN A 132 3.13 -9.74 -14.98
CA GLN A 132 3.05 -10.27 -16.32
C GLN A 132 4.42 -10.28 -17.03
N ASN A 133 5.37 -9.48 -16.55
CA ASN A 133 6.72 -9.41 -17.09
C ASN A 133 7.75 -9.08 -15.99
N ALA A 134 9.02 -9.40 -16.26
CA ALA A 134 10.13 -9.22 -15.33
C ALA A 134 10.53 -7.74 -15.11
N LYS A 135 10.00 -6.79 -15.89
CA LYS A 135 10.27 -5.35 -15.74
C LYS A 135 9.49 -4.73 -14.57
N GLN A 136 8.47 -5.42 -14.05
CA GLN A 136 7.74 -4.95 -12.87
C GLN A 136 8.63 -5.02 -11.63
N SER A 137 8.78 -3.90 -10.92
CA SER A 137 9.61 -3.80 -9.69
C SER A 137 9.10 -4.70 -8.56
N ILE A 138 7.80 -5.04 -8.55
CA ILE A 138 7.17 -5.97 -7.62
C ILE A 138 6.74 -7.20 -8.42
N ALA A 139 7.39 -8.33 -8.16
CA ALA A 139 7.14 -9.56 -8.90
C ALA A 139 5.83 -10.25 -8.49
N GLU A 140 5.47 -10.14 -7.22
CA GLU A 140 4.35 -10.91 -6.67
C GLU A 140 3.78 -10.21 -5.43
N VAL A 141 2.44 -10.24 -5.28
CA VAL A 141 1.74 -9.66 -4.13
C VAL A 141 0.61 -10.59 -3.70
N TYR A 142 0.48 -10.78 -2.40
CA TYR A 142 -0.71 -11.36 -1.76
C TYR A 142 -1.37 -10.31 -0.88
N ILE A 143 -2.68 -10.13 -1.02
CA ILE A 143 -3.46 -9.21 -0.20
C ILE A 143 -4.54 -10.02 0.51
N LEU A 144 -4.52 -9.99 1.85
CA LEU A 144 -5.57 -10.58 2.68
C LEU A 144 -6.57 -9.49 3.04
N ILE A 145 -7.84 -9.71 2.72
CA ILE A 145 -8.93 -8.73 2.79
C ILE A 145 -10.10 -9.35 3.52
N ASN A 146 -10.61 -8.69 4.54
CA ASN A 146 -11.82 -9.14 5.23
C ASN A 146 -13.03 -9.18 4.28
N ARG A 147 -13.74 -10.30 4.21
CA ARG A 147 -14.83 -10.53 3.25
C ARG A 147 -16.05 -9.64 3.46
N SER A 148 -16.37 -9.33 4.70
CA SER A 148 -17.58 -8.55 5.04
C SER A 148 -17.32 -7.05 4.94
N THR A 149 -16.13 -6.57 5.27
CA THR A 149 -15.82 -5.14 5.37
C THR A 149 -14.94 -4.62 4.24
N TYR A 150 -14.33 -5.51 3.44
CA TYR A 150 -13.31 -5.21 2.41
C TYR A 150 -12.10 -4.42 2.93
N LYS A 151 -11.88 -4.41 4.26
CA LYS A 151 -10.70 -3.80 4.87
C LYS A 151 -9.49 -4.71 4.66
N PRO A 152 -8.32 -4.16 4.25
CA PRO A 152 -7.09 -4.95 4.13
C PRO A 152 -6.60 -5.33 5.53
N LYS A 153 -6.10 -6.57 5.69
CA LYS A 153 -5.47 -7.09 6.90
C LYS A 153 -3.97 -7.27 6.74
N GLN A 154 -3.55 -7.69 5.54
CA GLN A 154 -2.14 -7.95 5.28
C GLN A 154 -1.84 -7.77 3.80
N VAL A 155 -0.67 -7.22 3.51
CA VAL A 155 -0.06 -7.20 2.18
C VAL A 155 1.29 -7.88 2.28
N LYS A 156 1.53 -8.91 1.47
CA LYS A 156 2.82 -9.57 1.34
C LYS A 156 3.30 -9.38 -0.09
N MET A 157 4.47 -8.78 -0.27
CA MET A 157 5.01 -8.45 -1.60
C MET A 157 6.43 -8.94 -1.77
N LYS A 158 6.77 -9.31 -3.01
CA LYS A 158 8.11 -9.75 -3.41
C LYS A 158 8.75 -8.72 -4.33
N ARG A 159 9.88 -8.16 -3.89
CA ARG A 159 10.68 -7.19 -4.65
C ARG A 159 12.15 -7.62 -4.60
N GLY A 160 12.83 -7.68 -5.75
CA GLY A 160 14.25 -8.07 -5.83
C GLY A 160 14.53 -9.42 -5.15
N GLY A 161 13.61 -10.39 -5.24
CA GLY A 161 13.73 -11.70 -4.58
C GLY A 161 13.30 -11.73 -3.10
N GLU A 162 13.19 -10.60 -2.44
CA GLU A 162 12.89 -10.50 -1.00
C GLU A 162 11.40 -10.28 -0.72
N TRP A 163 10.92 -10.93 0.33
CA TRP A 163 9.55 -10.76 0.81
C TRP A 163 9.47 -9.68 1.90
N THR A 164 8.49 -8.78 1.73
CA THR A 164 8.08 -7.84 2.77
C THR A 164 6.61 -8.11 3.12
N THR A 165 6.32 -8.20 4.40
CA THR A 165 4.95 -8.37 4.92
C THR A 165 4.55 -7.11 5.67
N ILE A 166 3.40 -6.55 5.31
CA ILE A 166 2.76 -5.42 5.99
C ILE A 166 1.47 -5.95 6.60
N THR A 167 1.38 -5.95 7.91
CA THR A 167 0.15 -6.26 8.65
C THR A 167 -0.55 -4.96 8.98
N VAL A 168 -1.86 -4.91 8.77
CA VAL A 168 -2.72 -3.74 9.02
C VAL A 168 -3.69 -4.06 10.13
N SER A 169 -3.78 -3.19 11.13
CA SER A 169 -4.71 -3.30 12.24
C SER A 169 -5.38 -1.95 12.53
N ASN A 170 -6.41 -1.95 13.35
CA ASN A 170 -7.12 -0.73 13.80
C ASN A 170 -7.58 0.19 12.66
N PHE A 171 -7.90 -0.39 11.48
CA PHE A 171 -8.33 0.38 10.32
C PHE A 171 -9.67 1.07 10.57
N LYS A 172 -9.69 2.41 10.43
CA LYS A 172 -10.87 3.27 10.64
C LYS A 172 -10.99 4.28 9.51
N ASN A 173 -12.19 4.42 8.93
CA ASN A 173 -12.51 5.56 8.08
C ASN A 173 -12.94 6.72 8.99
N GLN A 174 -12.35 7.89 8.78
CA GLN A 174 -12.65 9.10 9.55
C GLN A 174 -12.33 10.37 8.76
N LYS A 175 -12.97 11.48 9.11
CA LYS A 175 -12.69 12.77 8.49
C LYS A 175 -11.32 13.29 8.97
N LEU A 176 -10.39 13.45 8.02
CA LEU A 176 -9.05 13.95 8.27
C LEU A 176 -8.88 15.37 7.71
N ALA A 177 -8.30 16.25 8.52
CA ALA A 177 -7.95 17.60 8.08
C ALA A 177 -6.70 17.55 7.16
N ASP A 178 -6.67 18.38 6.12
CA ASP A 178 -5.57 18.37 5.15
C ASP A 178 -4.21 18.78 5.75
N ARG A 179 -4.23 19.58 6.81
CA ARG A 179 -3.01 20.04 7.50
C ARG A 179 -2.14 18.91 8.05
N ILE A 180 -2.72 17.74 8.37
CA ILE A 180 -1.94 16.60 8.92
C ILE A 180 -1.00 15.98 7.89
N PHE A 181 -1.18 16.27 6.60
CA PHE A 181 -0.37 15.75 5.50
C PHE A 181 0.76 16.69 5.08
N THR A 182 0.97 17.76 5.84
CA THR A 182 1.99 18.77 5.56
C THR A 182 2.84 18.97 6.80
N PHE A 183 4.16 18.97 6.62
CA PHE A 183 5.11 19.27 7.68
C PHE A 183 4.88 20.69 8.23
N GLN A 184 4.96 20.84 9.53
CA GLN A 184 4.86 22.11 10.24
C GLN A 184 6.16 22.36 10.99
N SER A 185 6.99 23.31 10.54
CA SER A 185 8.32 23.58 11.11
C SER A 185 8.27 23.99 12.59
N LYS A 186 7.19 24.64 13.02
CA LYS A 186 6.97 25.01 14.42
C LYS A 186 6.92 23.83 15.40
N ASP A 187 6.54 22.64 14.89
CA ASP A 187 6.45 21.40 15.68
C ASP A 187 7.82 20.70 15.80
N PHE A 188 8.84 21.20 15.04
CA PHE A 188 10.20 20.69 15.00
C PHE A 188 11.23 21.83 15.01
N PRO A 189 11.27 22.66 16.06
CA PRO A 189 12.02 23.92 16.07
C PRO A 189 13.55 23.74 16.00
N THR A 190 14.06 22.55 16.35
CA THR A 190 15.49 22.25 16.35
C THR A 190 15.92 21.37 15.17
N ALA A 191 14.98 20.97 14.31
CA ALA A 191 15.30 20.11 13.19
C ALA A 191 15.99 20.89 12.06
N GLU A 192 17.06 20.33 11.51
CA GLU A 192 17.65 20.81 10.27
C GLU A 192 16.73 20.51 9.10
N VAL A 193 16.47 21.52 8.26
CA VAL A 193 15.59 21.36 7.09
C VAL A 193 16.43 21.43 5.82
N VAL A 194 16.50 20.30 5.10
CA VAL A 194 17.24 20.14 3.83
C VAL A 194 16.26 20.07 2.67
N ASP A 195 16.29 21.07 1.79
CA ASP A 195 15.44 21.10 0.60
C ASP A 195 16.16 20.47 -0.61
N LEU A 196 15.65 19.31 -1.04
CA LEU A 196 16.20 18.50 -2.14
C LEU A 196 15.37 18.61 -3.44
N ARG A 197 14.50 19.61 -3.56
CA ARG A 197 13.65 19.80 -4.75
C ARG A 197 14.36 20.45 -5.92
#